data_f6bcdfe9d3c2a63d2695a9f1eb44fce1
#
_entry.id   f6bcdfe9d3c2a63d2695a9f1eb44fce1
#
_cell.length_a   1.000
_cell.length_b   1.000
_cell.length_c   1.000
_cell.angle_alpha   90.00
_cell.angle_beta   90.00
_cell.angle_gamma   90.00
#
_symmetry.space_group_name_H-M   'P 1'
#
loop_
_entity.id
_entity.type
_entity.pdbx_description
1 polymer ?
#
loop_
_entity_poly.entity_id
_entity_poly.type
_entity_poly.pdbx_seq_one_letter_code
_entity_poly.pdbx_strand_id
1 'polypeptide(L)'
;AAMGGMDAPMMEMMPADAMGGMDADMMAAMPADAMGGMTADMMTAMPPAAMGGMDADMMAAMPADAMGGMTADMMTAMPPAAMGGMDAPMMEMMPADAMGGMDANMMAAMPADAMGGMTADMMTAMPPAAMGGMDADMMAACPPAAMQGMDADMMTAMPPAAMGGMDAPMM
;
A
#
# COMPACT_ATOMS: atom_id res chain seq x y z
N ALA A 1 -1.05 -6.87 25.30
CA ALA A 1 -2.16 -7.78 25.60
C ALA A 1 -3.54 -7.09 25.71
N ALA A 2 -3.60 -5.78 25.57
CA ALA A 2 -4.87 -5.02 25.69
C ALA A 2 -5.57 -4.72 24.35
N MET A 3 -4.89 -4.92 23.22
CA MET A 3 -5.40 -4.53 21.89
C MET A 3 -6.42 -5.52 21.30
N GLY A 4 -6.42 -6.78 21.75
CA GLY A 4 -7.31 -7.84 21.22
C GLY A 4 -8.81 -7.64 21.43
N GLY A 5 -9.21 -6.63 22.17
CA GLY A 5 -10.63 -6.27 22.36
C GLY A 5 -11.03 -4.95 21.70
N MET A 6 -10.17 -4.37 20.87
CA MET A 6 -10.46 -3.12 20.14
C MET A 6 -11.38 -3.39 18.96
N ASP A 7 -12.34 -2.50 18.74
CA ASP A 7 -13.21 -2.52 17.56
C ASP A 7 -13.12 -1.17 16.80
N ALA A 8 -13.72 -1.09 15.61
CA ALA A 8 -13.64 0.13 14.78
C ALA A 8 -14.18 1.39 15.49
N PRO A 9 -15.33 1.36 16.18
CA PRO A 9 -15.79 2.53 16.95
C PRO A 9 -14.82 2.98 18.06
N MET A 10 -14.15 2.02 18.69
CA MET A 10 -13.15 2.35 19.73
C MET A 10 -11.90 2.96 19.10
N MET A 11 -11.47 2.45 17.95
CA MET A 11 -10.36 3.01 17.19
C MET A 11 -10.68 4.44 16.73
N GLU A 12 -11.86 4.67 16.16
CA GLU A 12 -12.29 6.00 15.68
C GLU A 12 -12.30 7.06 16.78
N MET A 13 -12.58 6.66 18.02
CA MET A 13 -12.57 7.56 19.17
C MET A 13 -11.18 7.81 19.74
N MET A 14 -10.15 7.10 19.27
CA MET A 14 -8.79 7.21 19.79
C MET A 14 -8.13 8.49 19.23
N PRO A 15 -7.48 9.31 20.07
CA PRO A 15 -6.71 10.44 19.57
C PRO A 15 -5.54 9.97 18.71
N ALA A 16 -5.28 10.67 17.60
CA ALA A 16 -4.17 10.32 16.69
C ALA A 16 -2.81 10.23 17.43
N ASP A 17 -2.56 11.12 18.40
CA ASP A 17 -1.34 11.11 19.19
C ASP A 17 -1.09 9.78 19.93
N ALA A 18 -2.15 9.02 20.22
CA ALA A 18 -2.02 7.71 20.87
C ALA A 18 -1.32 6.69 19.97
N MET A 19 -1.39 6.87 18.64
CA MET A 19 -0.70 6.02 17.66
C MET A 19 0.83 6.10 17.77
N GLY A 20 1.36 7.22 18.30
CA GLY A 20 2.81 7.42 18.47
C GLY A 20 3.50 6.41 19.40
N GLY A 21 2.72 5.68 20.20
CA GLY A 21 3.23 4.61 21.06
C GLY A 21 3.06 3.19 20.49
N MET A 22 2.55 3.06 19.26
CA MET A 22 2.30 1.75 18.62
C MET A 22 3.62 1.10 18.19
N ASP A 23 3.74 -0.21 18.41
CA ASP A 23 4.82 -1.03 17.88
C ASP A 23 4.25 -2.21 17.06
N ALA A 24 5.13 -2.98 16.41
CA ALA A 24 4.71 -4.09 15.55
C ALA A 24 3.95 -5.19 16.31
N ASP A 25 4.35 -5.48 17.56
CA ASP A 25 3.68 -6.51 18.38
C ASP A 25 2.27 -6.04 18.78
N MET A 26 2.11 -4.75 19.06
CA MET A 26 0.81 -4.15 19.37
C MET A 26 -0.09 -4.14 18.14
N MET A 27 0.45 -3.80 16.97
CA MET A 27 -0.26 -3.86 15.70
C MET A 27 -0.71 -5.29 15.41
N ALA A 28 0.18 -6.28 15.46
CA ALA A 28 -0.13 -7.69 15.21
C ALA A 28 -1.15 -8.28 16.21
N ALA A 29 -1.28 -7.70 17.40
CA ALA A 29 -2.28 -8.12 18.39
C ALA A 29 -3.64 -7.44 18.20
N MET A 30 -3.77 -6.51 17.28
CA MET A 30 -5.01 -5.77 17.00
C MET A 30 -5.92 -6.61 16.09
N PRO A 31 -7.23 -6.72 16.39
CA PRO A 31 -8.16 -7.35 15.46
C PRO A 31 -8.26 -6.55 14.15
N ALA A 32 -8.35 -7.25 13.00
CA ALA A 32 -8.50 -6.60 11.71
C ALA A 32 -9.72 -5.65 11.68
N ASP A 33 -10.83 -6.04 12.30
CA ASP A 33 -12.05 -5.20 12.37
C ASP A 33 -11.78 -3.82 12.98
N ALA A 34 -10.80 -3.70 13.89
CA ALA A 34 -10.44 -2.40 14.48
C ALA A 34 -9.89 -1.42 13.45
N MET A 35 -9.23 -1.93 12.39
CA MET A 35 -8.67 -1.09 11.33
C MET A 35 -9.74 -0.27 10.60
N GLY A 36 -11.01 -0.69 10.65
CA GLY A 36 -12.14 0.08 10.11
C GLY A 36 -12.34 1.48 10.72
N GLY A 37 -11.76 1.73 11.90
CA GLY A 37 -11.76 3.05 12.55
C GLY A 37 -10.50 3.88 12.32
N MET A 38 -9.55 3.41 11.50
CA MET A 38 -8.31 4.13 11.21
C MET A 38 -8.57 5.38 10.36
N THR A 39 -7.87 6.47 10.68
CA THR A 39 -7.93 7.74 9.91
C THR A 39 -6.54 8.10 9.37
N ALA A 40 -6.48 9.02 8.38
CA ALA A 40 -5.22 9.52 7.85
C ALA A 40 -4.34 10.19 8.92
N ASP A 41 -4.96 10.93 9.87
CA ASP A 41 -4.22 11.56 10.97
C ASP A 41 -3.60 10.52 11.91
N MET A 42 -4.34 9.43 12.19
CA MET A 42 -3.84 8.32 13.00
C MET A 42 -2.70 7.58 12.29
N MET A 43 -2.83 7.36 11.00
CA MET A 43 -1.78 6.78 10.16
C MET A 43 -0.53 7.66 10.19
N THR A 44 -0.67 8.97 9.97
CA THR A 44 0.46 9.92 10.01
C THR A 44 1.19 9.94 11.36
N ALA A 45 0.45 9.78 12.46
CA ALA A 45 1.02 9.77 13.80
C ALA A 45 1.68 8.43 14.19
N MET A 46 1.44 7.38 13.43
CA MET A 46 1.95 6.03 13.71
C MET A 46 3.44 5.91 13.36
N PRO A 47 4.26 5.32 14.26
CA PRO A 47 5.65 5.05 13.93
C PRO A 47 5.77 4.03 12.77
N PRO A 48 6.66 4.25 11.79
CA PRO A 48 6.86 3.29 10.70
C PRO A 48 7.09 1.85 11.17
N ALA A 49 7.80 1.67 12.27
CA ALA A 49 8.08 0.33 12.83
C ALA A 49 6.79 -0.45 13.18
N ALA A 50 5.69 0.23 13.50
CA ALA A 50 4.41 -0.42 13.79
C ALA A 50 3.85 -1.17 12.58
N MET A 51 4.16 -0.70 11.36
CA MET A 51 3.71 -1.34 10.11
C MET A 51 4.22 -2.77 9.96
N GLY A 52 5.30 -3.13 10.66
CA GLY A 52 5.82 -4.50 10.70
C GLY A 52 4.85 -5.54 11.25
N GLY A 53 3.81 -5.13 11.97
CA GLY A 53 2.74 -5.99 12.47
C GLY A 53 1.49 -6.06 11.59
N MET A 54 1.48 -5.39 10.45
CA MET A 54 0.33 -5.37 9.52
C MET A 54 0.24 -6.68 8.74
N ASP A 55 -1.00 -7.17 8.55
CA ASP A 55 -1.28 -8.31 7.67
C ASP A 55 -2.33 -7.92 6.60
N ALA A 56 -2.64 -8.85 5.68
CA ALA A 56 -3.55 -8.60 4.58
C ALA A 56 -5.00 -8.35 5.05
N ASP A 57 -5.45 -9.04 6.11
CA ASP A 57 -6.81 -8.87 6.64
C ASP A 57 -6.97 -7.49 7.29
N MET A 58 -5.93 -7.03 8.00
CA MET A 58 -5.88 -5.68 8.58
C MET A 58 -5.86 -4.62 7.49
N MET A 59 -5.08 -4.82 6.44
CA MET A 59 -5.04 -3.92 5.29
C MET A 59 -6.42 -3.84 4.62
N ALA A 60 -7.05 -4.99 4.32
CA ALA A 60 -8.36 -5.05 3.68
C ALA A 60 -9.49 -4.42 4.51
N ALA A 61 -9.36 -4.39 5.84
CA ALA A 61 -10.34 -3.78 6.73
C ALA A 61 -10.14 -2.26 6.89
N MET A 62 -9.01 -1.71 6.43
CA MET A 62 -8.68 -0.29 6.58
C MET A 62 -9.48 0.57 5.61
N PRO A 63 -10.06 1.72 6.05
CA PRO A 63 -10.69 2.66 5.14
C PRO A 63 -9.66 3.24 4.14
N ALA A 64 -10.06 3.37 2.87
CA ALA A 64 -9.18 3.93 1.84
C ALA A 64 -8.66 5.33 2.22
N ASP A 65 -9.50 6.16 2.87
CA ASP A 65 -9.10 7.50 3.32
C ASP A 65 -7.91 7.48 4.29
N ALA A 66 -7.73 6.40 5.07
CA ALA A 66 -6.60 6.28 5.99
C ALA A 66 -5.25 6.21 5.24
N MET A 67 -5.26 5.71 4.00
CA MET A 67 -4.05 5.63 3.15
C MET A 67 -3.43 6.99 2.87
N GLY A 68 -4.20 8.08 2.99
CA GLY A 68 -3.70 9.45 2.86
C GLY A 68 -2.61 9.83 3.86
N GLY A 69 -2.47 9.08 4.97
CA GLY A 69 -1.39 9.26 5.95
C GLY A 69 -0.16 8.37 5.74
N MET A 70 -0.13 7.54 4.69
CA MET A 70 0.98 6.62 4.41
C MET A 70 2.24 7.38 3.97
N THR A 71 3.40 6.92 4.44
CA THR A 71 4.72 7.46 4.06
C THR A 71 5.60 6.38 3.46
N ALA A 72 6.69 6.77 2.76
CA ALA A 72 7.66 5.83 2.22
C ALA A 72 8.34 4.96 3.30
N ASP A 73 8.62 5.54 4.47
CA ASP A 73 9.21 4.81 5.61
C ASP A 73 8.23 3.75 6.14
N MET A 74 6.94 4.06 6.21
CA MET A 74 5.90 3.12 6.61
C MET A 74 5.74 2.00 5.59
N MET A 75 5.75 2.34 4.30
CA MET A 75 5.74 1.36 3.21
C MET A 75 6.93 0.41 3.32
N THR A 76 8.15 0.94 3.49
CA THR A 76 9.37 0.13 3.64
C THR A 76 9.33 -0.82 4.84
N ALA A 77 8.67 -0.42 5.93
CA ALA A 77 8.55 -1.24 7.13
C ALA A 77 7.43 -2.28 7.07
N MET A 78 6.53 -2.18 6.08
CA MET A 78 5.38 -3.07 5.94
C MET A 78 5.79 -4.44 5.39
N PRO A 79 5.28 -5.56 5.96
CA PRO A 79 5.49 -6.87 5.38
C PRO A 79 4.87 -6.96 3.97
N PRO A 80 5.56 -7.56 2.97
CA PRO A 80 4.99 -7.73 1.63
C PRO A 80 3.62 -8.44 1.64
N ALA A 81 3.41 -9.39 2.56
CA ALA A 81 2.13 -10.11 2.67
C ALA A 81 0.94 -9.17 2.95
N ALA A 82 1.15 -8.04 3.64
CA ALA A 82 0.09 -7.06 3.91
C ALA A 82 -0.48 -6.45 2.62
N MET A 83 0.35 -6.35 1.57
CA MET A 83 -0.08 -5.81 0.27
C MET A 83 -1.22 -6.62 -0.36
N GLY A 84 -1.40 -7.89 0.06
CA GLY A 84 -2.51 -8.74 -0.39
C GLY A 84 -3.90 -8.22 -0.04
N GLY A 85 -4.01 -7.29 0.91
CA GLY A 85 -5.27 -6.64 1.28
C GLY A 85 -5.52 -5.30 0.58
N MET A 86 -4.61 -4.86 -0.29
CA MET A 86 -4.74 -3.58 -1.02
C MET A 86 -5.81 -3.66 -2.11
N ASP A 87 -6.60 -2.59 -2.26
CA ASP A 87 -7.55 -2.45 -3.36
C ASP A 87 -7.33 -1.14 -4.15
N ALA A 88 -8.06 -0.95 -5.26
CA ALA A 88 -7.89 0.23 -6.10
C ALA A 88 -8.26 1.55 -5.39
N PRO A 89 -9.35 1.65 -4.61
CA PRO A 89 -9.63 2.84 -3.81
C PRO A 89 -8.53 3.20 -2.82
N MET A 90 -7.93 2.22 -2.16
CA MET A 90 -6.81 2.43 -1.23
C MET A 90 -5.57 2.95 -1.96
N MET A 91 -5.28 2.37 -3.13
CA MET A 91 -4.18 2.83 -3.99
C MET A 91 -4.41 4.28 -4.43
N GLU A 92 -5.63 4.62 -4.89
CA GLU A 92 -5.97 5.98 -5.34
C GLU A 92 -5.78 7.05 -4.25
N MET A 93 -6.06 6.69 -2.99
CA MET A 93 -5.93 7.60 -1.85
C MET A 93 -4.51 7.70 -1.30
N MET A 94 -3.62 6.81 -1.71
CA MET A 94 -2.24 6.79 -1.23
C MET A 94 -1.43 7.97 -1.79
N PRO A 95 -0.65 8.68 -0.94
CA PRO A 95 0.27 9.69 -1.44
C PRO A 95 1.32 9.11 -2.39
N ALA A 96 1.58 9.78 -3.51
CA ALA A 96 2.58 9.31 -4.47
C ALA A 96 3.95 9.09 -3.82
N ASP A 97 4.36 9.97 -2.90
CA ASP A 97 5.64 9.85 -2.19
C ASP A 97 5.78 8.53 -1.40
N ALA A 98 4.66 7.93 -0.96
CA ALA A 98 4.69 6.66 -0.26
C ALA A 98 5.22 5.52 -1.15
N MET A 99 5.02 5.62 -2.47
CA MET A 99 5.51 4.64 -3.44
C MET A 99 7.03 4.49 -3.42
N GLY A 100 7.76 5.50 -2.92
CA GLY A 100 9.21 5.44 -2.75
C GLY A 100 9.70 4.31 -1.83
N GLY A 101 8.82 3.76 -0.98
CA GLY A 101 9.12 2.62 -0.11
C GLY A 101 8.77 1.25 -0.72
N MET A 102 8.22 1.20 -1.93
CA MET A 102 7.81 -0.05 -2.59
C MET A 102 9.01 -0.87 -3.06
N ASP A 103 8.97 -2.19 -2.86
CA ASP A 103 9.95 -3.12 -3.42
C ASP A 103 9.28 -4.18 -4.32
N ALA A 104 10.09 -5.02 -4.98
CA ALA A 104 9.58 -6.04 -5.88
C ALA A 104 8.74 -7.13 -5.19
N ASN A 105 9.02 -7.45 -3.92
CA ASN A 105 8.24 -8.45 -3.19
C ASN A 105 6.87 -7.90 -2.79
N MET A 106 6.82 -6.63 -2.42
CA MET A 106 5.56 -5.92 -2.13
C MET A 106 4.70 -5.81 -3.40
N MET A 107 5.32 -5.44 -4.51
CA MET A 107 4.65 -5.40 -5.80
C MET A 107 4.08 -6.77 -6.16
N ALA A 108 4.88 -7.84 -6.08
CA ALA A 108 4.45 -9.21 -6.40
C ALA A 108 3.34 -9.74 -5.47
N ALA A 109 3.22 -9.20 -4.27
CA ALA A 109 2.17 -9.60 -3.31
C ALA A 109 0.86 -8.79 -3.47
N MET A 110 0.89 -7.71 -4.24
CA MET A 110 -0.27 -6.83 -4.46
C MET A 110 -1.27 -7.49 -5.42
N PRO A 111 -2.59 -7.43 -5.13
CA PRO A 111 -3.59 -7.87 -6.10
C PRO A 111 -3.57 -7.02 -7.37
N ALA A 112 -3.74 -7.65 -8.53
CA ALA A 112 -3.76 -6.93 -9.81
C ALA A 112 -4.84 -5.83 -9.83
N ASP A 113 -5.99 -6.07 -9.20
CA ASP A 113 -7.10 -5.11 -9.14
C ASP A 113 -6.68 -3.78 -8.47
N ALA A 114 -5.74 -3.83 -7.50
CA ALA A 114 -5.23 -2.62 -6.84
C ALA A 114 -4.54 -1.66 -7.83
N MET A 115 -3.95 -2.20 -8.90
CA MET A 115 -3.29 -1.39 -9.94
C MET A 115 -4.25 -0.41 -10.62
N GLY A 116 -5.57 -0.67 -10.56
CA GLY A 116 -6.59 0.25 -11.09
C GLY A 116 -6.56 1.65 -10.48
N GLY A 117 -6.03 1.80 -9.25
CA GLY A 117 -5.86 3.09 -8.56
C GLY A 117 -4.52 3.78 -8.84
N MET A 118 -3.63 3.19 -9.64
CA MET A 118 -2.31 3.76 -9.94
C MET A 118 -2.40 5.06 -10.74
N THR A 119 -1.61 6.06 -10.35
CA THR A 119 -1.51 7.35 -11.06
C THR A 119 -0.12 7.54 -11.68
N ALA A 120 0.02 8.51 -12.59
CA ALA A 120 1.33 8.85 -13.19
C ALA A 120 2.33 9.35 -12.13
N ASP A 121 1.87 10.12 -11.16
CA ASP A 121 2.73 10.63 -10.07
C ASP A 121 3.23 9.47 -9.19
N MET A 122 2.36 8.50 -8.87
CA MET A 122 2.74 7.30 -8.12
C MET A 122 3.75 6.46 -8.89
N MET A 123 3.53 6.27 -10.19
CA MET A 123 4.47 5.57 -11.08
C MET A 123 5.82 6.27 -11.07
N THR A 124 5.85 7.60 -11.21
CA THR A 124 7.10 8.40 -11.20
C THR A 124 7.86 8.28 -9.87
N ALA A 125 7.13 8.19 -8.76
CA ALA A 125 7.72 8.09 -7.41
C ALA A 125 8.20 6.69 -7.06
N MET A 126 7.76 5.67 -7.80
CA MET A 126 8.08 4.27 -7.53
C MET A 126 9.54 3.95 -7.90
N PRO A 127 10.30 3.25 -7.02
CA PRO A 127 11.64 2.80 -7.39
C PRO A 127 11.60 1.82 -8.58
N PRO A 128 12.49 1.96 -9.58
CA PRO A 128 12.53 1.03 -10.72
C PRO A 128 12.65 -0.44 -10.30
N ALA A 129 13.35 -0.72 -9.19
CA ALA A 129 13.48 -2.08 -8.66
C ALA A 129 12.13 -2.73 -8.31
N ALA A 130 11.11 -1.94 -7.92
CA ALA A 130 9.78 -2.45 -7.61
C ALA A 130 9.11 -3.08 -8.85
N MET A 131 9.42 -2.59 -10.04
CA MET A 131 8.90 -3.13 -11.30
C MET A 131 9.25 -4.60 -11.51
N GLY A 132 10.28 -5.11 -10.82
CA GLY A 132 10.65 -6.52 -10.85
C GLY A 132 9.57 -7.47 -10.32
N GLY A 133 8.61 -6.96 -9.55
CA GLY A 133 7.46 -7.71 -9.04
C GLY A 133 6.20 -7.64 -9.91
N MET A 134 6.23 -6.84 -10.99
CA MET A 134 5.08 -6.67 -11.88
C MET A 134 4.82 -7.93 -12.71
N ASP A 135 3.55 -8.31 -12.86
CA ASP A 135 3.13 -9.38 -13.76
C ASP A 135 2.20 -8.86 -14.89
N ALA A 136 1.76 -9.76 -15.77
CA ALA A 136 0.93 -9.38 -16.92
C ALA A 136 -0.48 -8.92 -16.50
N ASP A 137 -1.05 -9.51 -15.46
CA ASP A 137 -2.39 -9.17 -14.97
C ASP A 137 -2.38 -7.79 -14.30
N MET A 138 -1.33 -7.49 -13.52
CA MET A 138 -1.11 -6.17 -12.91
C MET A 138 -0.91 -5.10 -13.98
N MET A 139 -0.12 -5.41 -15.01
CA MET A 139 0.09 -4.49 -16.14
C MET A 139 -1.22 -4.22 -16.88
N ALA A 140 -2.02 -5.25 -17.16
CA ALA A 140 -3.31 -5.12 -17.84
C ALA A 140 -4.33 -4.32 -17.02
N ALA A 141 -4.24 -4.38 -15.68
CA ALA A 141 -5.11 -3.64 -14.77
C ALA A 141 -4.66 -2.18 -14.57
N CYS A 142 -3.42 -1.86 -14.89
CA CYS A 142 -2.86 -0.52 -14.72
C CYS A 142 -3.52 0.48 -15.69
N PRO A 143 -3.99 1.65 -15.20
CA PRO A 143 -4.57 2.65 -16.09
C PRO A 143 -3.54 3.16 -17.11
N PRO A 144 -3.91 3.33 -18.40
CA PRO A 144 -2.98 3.86 -19.41
C PRO A 144 -2.41 5.24 -19.03
N ALA A 145 -3.16 6.04 -18.27
CA ALA A 145 -2.69 7.33 -17.79
C ALA A 145 -1.48 7.21 -16.84
N ALA A 146 -1.43 6.14 -16.03
CA ALA A 146 -0.32 5.90 -15.11
C ALA A 146 1.00 5.63 -15.86
N MET A 147 0.92 5.06 -17.06
CA MET A 147 2.09 4.77 -17.89
C MET A 147 2.89 6.01 -18.28
N GLN A 148 2.30 7.20 -18.18
CA GLN A 148 3.01 8.46 -18.42
C GLN A 148 4.10 8.75 -17.38
N GLY A 149 4.02 8.11 -16.21
CA GLY A 149 5.05 8.20 -15.18
C GLY A 149 6.18 7.19 -15.33
N MET A 150 6.08 6.26 -16.29
CA MET A 150 7.09 5.23 -16.51
C MET A 150 8.33 5.80 -17.20
N ASP A 151 9.51 5.50 -16.68
CA ASP A 151 10.79 5.88 -17.28
C ASP A 151 11.53 4.67 -17.88
N ALA A 152 12.71 4.95 -18.48
CA ALA A 152 13.51 3.91 -19.13
C ALA A 152 14.12 2.90 -18.14
N ASP A 153 14.41 3.31 -16.92
CA ASP A 153 14.96 2.44 -15.89
C ASP A 153 13.89 1.47 -15.37
N MET A 154 12.66 1.97 -15.19
CA MET A 154 11.49 1.15 -14.82
C MET A 154 11.17 0.13 -15.92
N MET A 155 11.19 0.56 -17.18
CA MET A 155 10.98 -0.31 -18.32
C MET A 155 12.04 -1.42 -18.40
N THR A 156 13.30 -1.09 -18.09
CA THR A 156 14.41 -2.05 -18.07
C THR A 156 14.30 -3.05 -16.93
N ALA A 157 13.79 -2.60 -15.78
CA ALA A 157 13.61 -3.43 -14.58
C ALA A 157 12.38 -4.35 -14.67
N MET A 158 11.43 -4.05 -15.56
CA MET A 158 10.20 -4.80 -15.72
C MET A 158 10.46 -6.20 -16.29
N PRO A 159 9.87 -7.27 -15.70
CA PRO A 159 9.98 -8.61 -16.26
C PRO A 159 9.37 -8.69 -17.66
N PRO A 160 9.99 -9.42 -18.60
CA PRO A 160 9.40 -9.62 -19.94
C PRO A 160 7.99 -10.19 -19.92
N ALA A 161 7.65 -10.98 -18.90
CA ALA A 161 6.30 -11.54 -18.73
C ALA A 161 5.25 -10.45 -18.51
N ALA A 162 5.59 -9.39 -17.78
CA ALA A 162 4.68 -8.26 -17.53
C ALA A 162 4.33 -7.49 -18.81
N MET A 163 5.26 -7.45 -19.75
CA MET A 163 5.05 -6.80 -21.06
C MET A 163 3.88 -7.42 -21.84
N GLY A 164 3.54 -8.69 -21.55
CA GLY A 164 2.39 -9.37 -22.17
C GLY A 164 1.03 -8.77 -21.77
N GLY A 165 0.98 -7.99 -20.69
CA GLY A 165 -0.23 -7.30 -20.25
C GLY A 165 -0.43 -5.92 -20.86
N MET A 166 0.57 -5.39 -21.59
CA MET A 166 0.43 -4.11 -22.27
C MET A 166 -0.56 -4.21 -23.43
N ASP A 167 -1.56 -3.35 -23.44
CA ASP A 167 -2.50 -3.22 -24.56
C ASP A 167 -2.16 -2.02 -25.47
N ALA A 168 -2.93 -1.86 -26.56
CA ALA A 168 -2.69 -0.81 -27.53
C ALA A 168 -2.77 0.63 -26.95
N PRO A 169 -3.66 0.95 -26.00
CA PRO A 169 -3.66 2.26 -25.35
C PRO A 169 -2.45 2.56 -24.48
N MET A 170 -1.73 1.53 -24.01
CA MET A 170 -0.53 1.68 -23.18
C MET A 170 0.76 1.88 -23.99
N MET A 171 0.74 1.58 -25.29
CA MET A 171 1.86 1.75 -26.22
C MET A 171 1.80 3.08 -26.96
#